data_94a5e90a0e91f65ac37d4bf4755f32f8
#
_entry.id   94a5e90a0e91f65ac37d4bf4755f32f8
#
_cell.length_a   1.000
_cell.length_b   1.000
_cell.length_c   1.000
_cell.angle_alpha   90.00
_cell.angle_beta   90.00
_cell.angle_gamma   90.00
#
_symmetry.space_group_name_H-M   'P 1'
#
loop_
_entity.id
_entity.type
_entity.pdbx_description
1 polymer ?
#
loop_
_entity_poly.entity_id
_entity_poly.type
_entity_poly.pdbx_seq_one_letter_code
_entity_poly.pdbx_strand_id
1 'polypeptide(L)'
;MTSAAPLSRDELLELLEDLSQTLARSGERARMFVVGGAAMSLGYDQTRTTRDVDALFEPKPCVHSAVADVAARHGLGPDWVNDAAKGFMPGPDPDPRTVYESDHLLVQVASPEYLLAMKLHSARPGRDIDDAAILYRTAGCTSPEQALDLLEQ
;
A
#
# COMPACT_ATOMS: atom_id res chain seq x y z
N MET A 1 -21.02 12.47 9.25
CA MET A 1 -20.04 11.54 8.72
C MET A 1 -18.75 11.61 9.50
N THR A 2 -18.34 10.52 10.00
CA THR A 2 -17.12 10.45 10.78
C THR A 2 -15.94 10.15 9.86
N SER A 3 -14.86 10.87 10.01
CA SER A 3 -13.61 10.44 9.43
C SER A 3 -13.22 9.11 10.08
N ALA A 4 -12.85 8.16 9.27
CA ALA A 4 -12.39 6.89 9.80
C ALA A 4 -11.18 7.11 10.72
N ALA A 5 -11.13 6.39 11.82
CA ALA A 5 -9.94 6.35 12.65
C ALA A 5 -8.78 5.75 11.84
N PRO A 6 -7.52 6.16 12.11
CA PRO A 6 -6.39 5.54 11.44
C PRO A 6 -6.36 4.03 11.69
N LEU A 7 -5.99 3.29 10.64
CA LEU A 7 -5.93 1.84 10.68
C LEU A 7 -4.53 1.38 11.06
N SER A 8 -4.44 0.49 12.02
CA SER A 8 -3.20 -0.16 12.40
C SER A 8 -2.86 -1.28 11.42
N ARG A 9 -1.64 -1.80 11.51
CA ARG A 9 -1.22 -2.94 10.71
C ARG A 9 -2.14 -4.14 10.91
N ASP A 10 -2.50 -4.44 12.15
CA ASP A 10 -3.38 -5.58 12.43
C ASP A 10 -4.78 -5.38 11.85
N GLU A 11 -5.31 -4.16 11.93
CA GLU A 11 -6.59 -3.84 11.33
C GLU A 11 -6.55 -3.95 9.81
N LEU A 12 -5.45 -3.50 9.19
CA LEU A 12 -5.25 -3.65 7.74
C LEU A 12 -5.25 -5.13 7.35
N LEU A 13 -4.55 -5.98 8.11
CA LEU A 13 -4.51 -7.41 7.82
C LEU A 13 -5.89 -8.06 7.95
N GLU A 14 -6.68 -7.66 8.95
CA GLU A 14 -8.05 -8.13 9.10
C GLU A 14 -8.92 -7.72 7.91
N LEU A 15 -8.76 -6.48 7.44
CA LEU A 15 -9.50 -5.99 6.27
C LEU A 15 -9.10 -6.74 5.00
N LEU A 16 -7.81 -7.04 4.83
CA LEU A 16 -7.34 -7.82 3.69
C LEU A 16 -7.89 -9.25 3.74
N GLU A 17 -7.97 -9.84 4.92
CA GLU A 17 -8.58 -11.16 5.09
C GLU A 17 -10.06 -11.14 4.70
N ASP A 18 -10.81 -10.12 5.12
CA ASP A 18 -12.21 -9.99 4.74
C ASP A 18 -12.35 -9.73 3.24
N LEU A 19 -11.46 -8.95 2.66
CA LEU A 19 -11.42 -8.71 1.22
C LEU A 19 -11.19 -10.03 0.46
N SER A 20 -10.26 -10.84 0.94
CA SER A 20 -9.98 -12.16 0.37
C SER A 20 -11.21 -13.06 0.42
N GLN A 21 -11.91 -13.11 1.55
CA GLN A 21 -13.12 -13.92 1.71
C GLN A 21 -14.24 -13.42 0.81
N THR A 22 -14.36 -12.11 0.65
CA THR A 22 -15.36 -11.50 -0.23
C THR A 22 -15.11 -11.89 -1.69
N LEU A 23 -13.87 -11.85 -2.12
CA LEU A 23 -13.48 -12.31 -3.46
C LEU A 23 -13.76 -13.81 -3.63
N ALA A 24 -13.46 -14.60 -2.62
CA ALA A 24 -13.71 -16.04 -2.66
C ALA A 24 -15.19 -16.36 -2.85
N ARG A 25 -16.06 -15.63 -2.17
CA ARG A 25 -17.52 -15.85 -2.28
C ARG A 25 -18.03 -15.60 -3.70
N SER A 26 -17.43 -14.69 -4.43
CA SER A 26 -17.79 -14.41 -5.82
C SER A 26 -16.94 -15.17 -6.84
N GLY A 27 -16.07 -16.05 -6.38
CA GLY A 27 -15.23 -16.86 -7.26
C GLY A 27 -14.15 -16.08 -8.00
N GLU A 28 -13.80 -14.90 -7.49
CA GLU A 28 -12.84 -14.02 -8.13
C GLU A 28 -11.44 -14.16 -7.53
N ARG A 29 -10.43 -13.80 -8.32
CA ARG A 29 -9.03 -13.72 -7.86
C ARG A 29 -8.51 -12.34 -8.21
N ALA A 30 -7.72 -11.76 -7.30
CA ALA A 30 -7.20 -10.41 -7.48
C ALA A 30 -5.78 -10.27 -6.96
N ARG A 31 -5.10 -9.24 -7.45
CA ARG A 31 -3.77 -8.84 -6.99
C ARG A 31 -3.78 -7.37 -6.65
N MET A 32 -3.02 -7.02 -5.61
CA MET A 32 -2.84 -5.64 -5.19
C MET A 32 -1.36 -5.35 -5.00
N PHE A 33 -0.92 -4.20 -5.50
CA PHE A 33 0.41 -3.66 -5.28
C PHE A 33 0.26 -2.37 -4.49
N VAL A 34 0.65 -2.39 -3.23
CA VAL A 34 0.37 -1.33 -2.25
C VAL A 34 1.57 -0.40 -2.14
N VAL A 35 1.29 0.90 -2.11
CA VAL A 35 2.28 1.96 -1.89
C VAL A 35 1.83 2.85 -0.72
N GLY A 36 2.56 3.90 -0.44
CA GLY A 36 2.17 4.90 0.56
C GLY A 36 2.19 4.39 1.99
N GLY A 37 1.37 5.00 2.83
CA GLY A 37 1.33 4.71 4.27
C GLY A 37 0.96 3.27 4.59
N ALA A 38 0.07 2.65 3.82
CA ALA A 38 -0.30 1.26 4.03
C ALA A 38 0.87 0.32 3.75
N ALA A 39 1.68 0.60 2.73
CA ALA A 39 2.89 -0.18 2.47
C ALA A 39 3.89 -0.05 3.61
N MET A 40 4.03 1.15 4.17
CA MET A 40 4.87 1.36 5.35
C MET A 40 4.39 0.51 6.52
N SER A 41 3.10 0.56 6.82
CA SER A 41 2.50 -0.19 7.93
C SER A 41 2.63 -1.69 7.75
N LEU A 42 2.35 -2.19 6.55
CA LEU A 42 2.32 -3.63 6.28
C LEU A 42 3.73 -4.23 6.15
N GLY A 43 4.67 -3.46 5.61
CA GLY A 43 5.96 -4.02 5.23
C GLY A 43 7.15 -3.57 6.06
N TYR A 44 7.12 -2.38 6.65
CA TYR A 44 8.36 -1.76 7.13
C TYR A 44 8.29 -1.12 8.51
N ASP A 45 7.14 -0.65 8.94
CA ASP A 45 6.99 0.03 10.22
C ASP A 45 5.67 -0.36 10.87
N GLN A 46 5.72 -1.31 11.79
CA GLN A 46 4.53 -1.87 12.44
C GLN A 46 3.78 -0.83 13.28
N THR A 47 4.42 0.27 13.64
CA THR A 47 3.78 1.33 14.43
C THR A 47 3.05 2.34 13.57
N ARG A 48 3.26 2.30 12.26
CA ARG A 48 2.66 3.23 11.31
C ARG A 48 1.17 2.92 11.15
N THR A 49 0.34 3.96 11.22
CA THR A 49 -1.09 3.86 10.91
C THR A 49 -1.39 4.62 9.62
N THR A 50 -2.51 4.29 8.99
CA THR A 50 -2.93 4.95 7.75
C THR A 50 -4.45 5.00 7.71
N ARG A 51 -5.00 5.92 6.91
CA ARG A 51 -6.46 6.08 6.77
C ARG A 51 -7.02 5.34 5.58
N ASP A 52 -6.16 5.01 4.62
CA ASP A 52 -6.57 4.35 3.38
C ASP A 52 -5.43 3.53 2.82
N VAL A 53 -5.72 2.79 1.75
CA VAL A 53 -4.74 1.94 1.07
C VAL A 53 -4.61 2.42 -0.36
N ASP A 54 -3.47 3.01 -0.68
CA ASP A 54 -3.12 3.38 -2.05
C ASP A 54 -2.52 2.17 -2.74
N ALA A 55 -3.15 1.71 -3.81
CA ALA A 55 -2.73 0.49 -4.48
C ALA A 55 -3.10 0.47 -5.95
N LEU A 56 -2.29 -0.19 -6.75
CA LEU A 56 -2.75 -0.71 -8.03
C LEU A 56 -3.38 -2.06 -7.78
N PHE A 57 -4.45 -2.37 -8.47
CA PHE A 57 -5.14 -3.65 -8.30
C PHE A 57 -5.79 -4.10 -9.60
N GLU A 58 -5.92 -5.40 -9.73
CA GLU A 58 -6.56 -6.02 -10.89
C GLU A 58 -7.20 -7.37 -10.50
N PRO A 59 -8.32 -7.75 -11.12
CA PRO A 59 -9.14 -6.96 -12.07
C PRO A 59 -9.89 -5.85 -11.33
N LYS A 60 -9.98 -4.68 -11.93
CA LYS A 60 -10.57 -3.52 -11.26
C LYS A 60 -12.03 -3.71 -10.86
N PRO A 61 -12.93 -4.22 -11.75
CA PRO A 61 -14.35 -4.32 -11.38
C PRO A 61 -14.61 -5.18 -10.15
N CYS A 62 -14.00 -6.37 -10.06
CA CYS A 62 -14.25 -7.24 -8.92
C CYS A 62 -13.61 -6.71 -7.63
N VAL A 63 -12.46 -6.05 -7.73
CA VAL A 63 -11.83 -5.45 -6.56
C VAL A 63 -12.65 -4.26 -6.06
N HIS A 64 -13.12 -3.38 -6.94
CA HIS A 64 -14.00 -2.28 -6.55
C HIS A 64 -15.24 -2.77 -5.82
N SER A 65 -15.88 -3.81 -6.35
CA SER A 65 -17.08 -4.38 -5.74
C SER A 65 -16.77 -4.96 -4.36
N ALA A 66 -15.70 -5.72 -4.23
CA ALA A 66 -15.30 -6.33 -2.96
C ALA A 66 -14.89 -5.27 -1.94
N VAL A 67 -14.17 -4.24 -2.36
CA VAL A 67 -13.77 -3.12 -1.52
C VAL A 67 -14.99 -2.40 -0.94
N ALA A 68 -16.01 -2.16 -1.77
CA ALA A 68 -17.24 -1.52 -1.32
C ALA A 68 -17.99 -2.40 -0.30
N ASP A 69 -18.03 -3.71 -0.52
CA ASP A 69 -18.68 -4.64 0.40
C ASP A 69 -17.99 -4.65 1.77
N VAL A 70 -16.66 -4.70 1.77
CA VAL A 70 -15.87 -4.64 3.01
C VAL A 70 -16.09 -3.31 3.72
N ALA A 71 -16.10 -2.21 2.97
CA ALA A 71 -16.34 -0.88 3.54
C ALA A 71 -17.68 -0.82 4.26
N ALA A 72 -18.73 -1.37 3.64
CA ALA A 72 -20.07 -1.37 4.23
C ALA A 72 -20.10 -2.14 5.55
N ARG A 73 -19.40 -3.27 5.63
CA ARG A 73 -19.37 -4.09 6.85
C ARG A 73 -18.58 -3.44 7.99
N HIS A 74 -17.57 -2.65 7.66
CA HIS A 74 -16.65 -2.09 8.66
C HIS A 74 -16.83 -0.59 8.89
N GLY A 75 -17.81 0.03 8.24
CA GLY A 75 -18.05 1.47 8.39
C GLY A 75 -16.96 2.34 7.79
N LEU A 76 -16.33 1.88 6.73
CA LEU A 76 -15.28 2.61 6.03
C LEU A 76 -15.85 3.36 4.82
N GLY A 77 -15.10 4.33 4.31
CA GLY A 77 -15.41 4.94 3.02
C GLY A 77 -15.26 3.92 1.90
N PRO A 78 -16.07 4.02 0.83
CA PRO A 78 -16.00 3.04 -0.28
C PRO A 78 -14.69 3.09 -1.05
N ASP A 79 -13.89 4.11 -0.84
CA ASP A 79 -12.58 4.30 -1.45
C ASP A 79 -11.42 4.06 -0.48
N TRP A 80 -11.64 3.29 0.59
CA TRP A 80 -10.57 2.95 1.53
C TRP A 80 -9.41 2.24 0.83
N VAL A 81 -9.67 1.54 -0.28
CA VAL A 81 -8.65 1.12 -1.24
C VAL A 81 -8.86 1.91 -2.51
N ASN A 82 -7.83 2.58 -3.00
CA ASN A 82 -7.95 3.41 -4.20
C ASN A 82 -6.63 3.42 -4.98
N ASP A 83 -6.69 3.82 -6.24
CA ASP A 83 -5.53 3.88 -7.12
C ASP A 83 -5.10 5.32 -7.45
N ALA A 84 -5.41 6.26 -6.56
CA ALA A 84 -5.10 7.68 -6.79
C ALA A 84 -3.61 7.96 -6.98
N ALA A 85 -2.74 7.11 -6.42
CA ALA A 85 -1.29 7.30 -6.52
C ALA A 85 -0.71 6.85 -7.86
N LYS A 86 -1.48 6.21 -8.74
CA LYS A 86 -0.93 5.59 -9.94
C LYS A 86 -0.22 6.58 -10.88
N GLY A 87 -0.66 7.84 -10.89
CA GLY A 87 -0.02 8.89 -11.69
C GLY A 87 1.34 9.33 -11.18
N PHE A 88 1.69 8.95 -9.95
CA PHE A 88 2.95 9.32 -9.31
C PHE A 88 3.90 8.13 -9.16
N MET A 89 3.54 6.98 -9.70
CA MET A 89 4.35 5.78 -9.60
C MET A 89 5.42 5.77 -10.69
N PRO A 90 6.67 5.44 -10.35
CA PRO A 90 7.67 5.11 -11.37
C PRO A 90 7.23 3.81 -12.07
N GLY A 91 8.03 3.29 -12.97
CA GLY A 91 7.71 2.07 -13.69
C GLY A 91 7.52 0.86 -12.76
N PRO A 92 7.51 -0.36 -13.30
CA PRO A 92 7.31 -1.55 -12.48
C PRO A 92 8.36 -1.70 -11.40
N ASP A 93 7.94 -2.23 -10.24
CA ASP A 93 8.84 -2.53 -9.15
C ASP A 93 9.47 -3.90 -9.40
N PRO A 94 10.81 -4.00 -9.46
CA PRO A 94 11.45 -5.29 -9.72
C PRO A 94 11.44 -6.24 -8.52
N ASP A 95 11.13 -5.75 -7.31
CA ASP A 95 11.26 -6.56 -6.10
C ASP A 95 10.17 -6.28 -5.06
N PRO A 96 8.89 -6.39 -5.44
CA PRO A 96 7.80 -6.18 -4.47
C PRO A 96 7.81 -7.30 -3.42
N ARG A 97 7.31 -6.99 -2.22
CA ARG A 97 7.29 -7.94 -1.10
C ARG A 97 5.87 -8.39 -0.81
N THR A 98 5.67 -9.71 -0.74
CA THR A 98 4.38 -10.29 -0.40
C THR A 98 4.14 -10.12 1.11
N VAL A 99 3.01 -9.51 1.46
CA VAL A 99 2.60 -9.32 2.86
C VAL A 99 1.33 -10.10 3.20
N TYR A 100 0.57 -10.51 2.20
CA TYR A 100 -0.63 -11.34 2.37
C TYR A 100 -0.84 -12.16 1.10
N GLU A 101 -1.17 -13.42 1.27
CA GLU A 101 -1.47 -14.31 0.15
C GLU A 101 -2.51 -15.33 0.53
N SER A 102 -3.51 -15.49 -0.32
CA SER A 102 -4.53 -16.53 -0.23
C SER A 102 -4.80 -17.06 -1.63
N ASP A 103 -5.72 -18.01 -1.73
CA ASP A 103 -6.13 -18.54 -3.04
C ASP A 103 -6.82 -17.48 -3.91
N HIS A 104 -7.32 -16.40 -3.31
CA HIS A 104 -8.12 -15.41 -4.00
C HIS A 104 -7.52 -14.01 -3.98
N LEU A 105 -6.51 -13.75 -3.16
CA LEU A 105 -5.93 -12.42 -3.06
C LEU A 105 -4.43 -12.49 -2.79
N LEU A 106 -3.66 -11.83 -3.65
CA LEU A 106 -2.23 -11.61 -3.44
C LEU A 106 -2.02 -10.13 -3.17
N VAL A 107 -1.43 -9.78 -2.04
CA VAL A 107 -1.09 -8.41 -1.69
C VAL A 107 0.41 -8.29 -1.54
N GLN A 108 1.00 -7.45 -2.36
CA GLN A 108 2.42 -7.11 -2.30
C GLN A 108 2.57 -5.64 -2.01
N VAL A 109 3.58 -5.30 -1.23
CA VAL A 109 3.95 -3.90 -1.01
C VAL A 109 5.18 -3.57 -1.83
N ALA A 110 5.29 -2.31 -2.22
CA ALA A 110 6.46 -1.85 -2.97
C ALA A 110 7.74 -2.08 -2.18
N SER A 111 8.83 -2.31 -2.90
CA SER A 111 10.16 -2.45 -2.29
C SER A 111 10.56 -1.16 -1.57
N PRO A 112 11.51 -1.23 -0.63
CA PRO A 112 12.00 -0.02 0.03
C PRO A 112 12.55 1.01 -0.94
N GLU A 113 13.26 0.56 -1.97
CA GLU A 113 13.84 1.43 -3.00
C GLU A 113 12.74 2.15 -3.77
N TYR A 114 11.70 1.43 -4.14
CA TYR A 114 10.56 1.98 -4.89
C TYR A 114 9.84 3.04 -4.07
N LEU A 115 9.55 2.73 -2.79
CA LEU A 115 8.86 3.66 -1.90
C LEU A 115 9.72 4.90 -1.62
N LEU A 116 11.03 4.71 -1.44
CA LEU A 116 11.94 5.83 -1.21
C LEU A 116 11.96 6.75 -2.43
N ALA A 117 12.02 6.20 -3.64
CA ALA A 117 11.98 6.98 -4.86
C ALA A 117 10.68 7.81 -4.93
N MET A 118 9.54 7.20 -4.61
CA MET A 118 8.27 7.92 -4.57
C MET A 118 8.27 9.06 -3.55
N LYS A 119 8.80 8.81 -2.34
CA LYS A 119 8.88 9.81 -1.28
C LYS A 119 9.76 11.00 -1.67
N LEU A 120 10.94 10.71 -2.23
CA LEU A 120 11.87 11.76 -2.64
C LEU A 120 11.29 12.57 -3.80
N HIS A 121 10.58 11.93 -4.71
CA HIS A 121 9.98 12.60 -5.85
C HIS A 121 8.82 13.52 -5.44
N SER A 122 7.99 13.10 -4.50
CA SER A 122 6.84 13.89 -4.06
C SER A 122 7.17 14.93 -3.00
N ALA A 123 8.26 14.75 -2.26
CA ALA A 123 8.88 15.66 -1.27
C ALA A 123 7.88 16.58 -0.55
N ARG A 124 7.18 16.06 0.46
CA ARG A 124 6.32 16.86 1.33
C ARG A 124 7.07 17.11 2.64
N PRO A 125 7.67 18.33 2.81
CA PRO A 125 8.50 18.61 3.97
C PRO A 125 7.76 18.39 5.28
N GLY A 126 8.44 17.76 6.24
CA GLY A 126 7.90 17.50 7.57
C GLY A 126 6.93 16.33 7.66
N ARG A 127 6.41 15.86 6.55
CA ARG A 127 5.40 14.80 6.52
C ARG A 127 5.96 13.44 6.19
N ASP A 128 6.97 13.42 5.32
CA ASP A 128 7.53 12.17 4.78
C ASP A 128 8.94 11.88 5.28
N ILE A 129 9.49 12.74 6.19
CA ILE A 129 10.88 12.60 6.64
C ILE A 129 11.10 11.28 7.38
N ASP A 130 10.20 10.93 8.30
CA ASP A 130 10.36 9.71 9.10
C ASP A 130 10.26 8.46 8.22
N ASP A 131 9.30 8.43 7.31
CA ASP A 131 9.14 7.33 6.36
C ASP A 131 10.37 7.22 5.46
N ALA A 132 10.85 8.36 4.94
CA ALA A 132 12.02 8.39 4.08
C ALA A 132 13.27 7.89 4.80
N ALA A 133 13.44 8.25 6.08
CA ALA A 133 14.56 7.78 6.88
C ALA A 133 14.55 6.26 7.05
N ILE A 134 13.39 5.69 7.34
CA ILE A 134 13.25 4.23 7.47
C ILE A 134 13.59 3.55 6.15
N LEU A 135 13.02 4.05 5.06
CA LEU A 135 13.22 3.47 3.72
C LEU A 135 14.68 3.60 3.26
N TYR A 136 15.30 4.74 3.55
CA TYR A 136 16.70 4.97 3.23
C TYR A 136 17.58 3.89 3.87
N ARG A 137 17.38 3.62 5.16
CA ARG A 137 18.13 2.58 5.88
C ARG A 137 17.79 1.18 5.37
N THR A 138 16.50 0.91 5.14
CA THR A 138 16.03 -0.42 4.70
C THR A 138 16.55 -0.74 3.29
N ALA A 139 16.63 0.27 2.43
CA ALA A 139 17.17 0.11 1.08
C ALA A 139 18.69 -0.05 1.05
N GLY A 140 19.37 0.13 2.19
CA GLY A 140 20.82 0.00 2.28
C GLY A 140 21.58 1.20 1.73
N CYS A 141 20.93 2.37 1.62
CA CYS A 141 21.60 3.58 1.17
C CYS A 141 22.58 4.07 2.25
N THR A 142 23.80 4.39 1.85
CA THR A 142 24.82 4.92 2.73
C THR A 142 25.26 6.33 2.37
N SER A 143 24.73 6.87 1.25
CA SER A 143 25.06 8.21 0.79
C SER A 143 23.84 8.85 0.10
N PRO A 144 23.76 10.20 0.08
CA PRO A 144 22.69 10.88 -0.64
C PRO A 144 22.67 10.54 -2.13
N GLU A 145 23.82 10.27 -2.73
CA GLU A 145 23.94 9.93 -4.14
C GLU A 145 23.20 8.63 -4.46
N GLN A 146 23.29 7.62 -3.57
CA GLN A 146 22.56 6.36 -3.76
C GLN A 146 21.04 6.58 -3.77
N ALA A 147 20.56 7.45 -2.88
CA ALA A 147 19.13 7.78 -2.85
C ALA A 147 18.70 8.51 -4.12
N LEU A 148 19.52 9.44 -4.61
CA LEU A 148 19.23 10.16 -5.85
C LEU A 148 19.24 9.24 -7.06
N ASP A 149 20.11 8.23 -7.07
CA ASP A 149 20.16 7.25 -8.17
C ASP A 149 18.83 6.50 -8.30
N LEU A 150 18.11 6.29 -7.19
CA LEU A 150 16.80 5.63 -7.23
C LEU A 150 15.75 6.47 -7.97
N LEU A 151 15.90 7.79 -8.00
CA LEU A 151 14.97 8.66 -8.70
C LEU A 151 15.15 8.59 -10.23
N GLU A 152 16.30 8.14 -10.69
CA GLU A 152 16.63 8.11 -12.11
C GLU A 152 16.31 6.78 -12.80
N GLN A 153 15.81 5.80 -12.06
CA GLN A 153 15.50 4.46 -12.59
C GLN A 153 14.13 4.35 -13.23
#